data_970c3a5b0297e38ece024251b1beb04c
#
_entry.id   970c3a5b0297e38ece024251b1beb04c
#
_cell.length_a   1.000
_cell.length_b   1.000
_cell.length_c   1.000
_cell.angle_alpha   90.00
_cell.angle_beta   90.00
_cell.angle_gamma   90.00
#
_symmetry.space_group_name_H-M   'P 1'
#
loop_
_entity.id
_entity.type
_entity.pdbx_description
1 polymer ?
#
loop_
_entity_poly.entity_id
_entity_poly.type
_entity_poly.pdbx_seq_one_letter_code
_entity_poly.pdbx_strand_id
1 'polypeptide(L)'
;MEINPSEVTKILKEQIKNFGEKAEISEVGQVLSVGDGIARIYGLDNVQAGEMVEFSDGSKGMALNLESENVGVVIFGDDRNIKEGDVVKRTGSIVDTPVGKELLGRVVDGLGNPIDGKGALDKGIKKSRVEVKAPGIIPRQSVSEPMQTGLKSIDSLVPIGRGQRELIIGDRQTGKTAVAVDTIINQKKINESGDEKQKLYCIYVAVGQKRSTVRQIQKTLEEAGAMEYTTIVAATASDSAPLQFLAPYTGCAMGEYFRDNGMHALIIYDDLSKQ
;
A
#
# COMPACT_ATOMS: atom_id res chain seq x y z
N MET A 1 15.15 -21.10 24.69
CA MET A 1 13.99 -21.57 25.46
C MET A 1 13.66 -22.95 24.96
N GLU A 2 13.77 -23.94 25.80
CA GLU A 2 13.45 -25.33 25.44
C GLU A 2 11.92 -25.46 25.31
N ILE A 3 11.48 -25.92 24.15
CA ILE A 3 10.08 -26.22 23.88
C ILE A 3 9.68 -27.41 24.76
N ASN A 4 8.65 -27.24 25.56
CA ASN A 4 8.19 -28.29 26.49
C ASN A 4 7.50 -29.41 25.70
N PRO A 5 8.04 -30.65 25.64
CA PRO A 5 7.49 -31.76 24.85
C PRO A 5 6.06 -32.11 25.17
N SER A 6 5.58 -31.77 26.38
CA SER A 6 4.19 -32.03 26.81
C SER A 6 3.17 -31.10 26.13
N GLU A 7 3.55 -29.88 25.76
CA GLU A 7 2.67 -28.93 25.05
C GLU A 7 2.52 -29.32 23.59
N VAL A 8 3.62 -29.71 22.94
CA VAL A 8 3.57 -30.20 21.56
C VAL A 8 2.69 -31.46 21.46
N THR A 9 2.76 -32.34 22.43
CA THR A 9 1.94 -33.56 22.47
C THR A 9 0.46 -33.26 22.68
N LYS A 10 0.13 -32.17 23.40
CA LYS A 10 -1.27 -31.75 23.64
C LYS A 10 -1.87 -31.14 22.37
N ILE A 11 -1.12 -30.30 21.68
CA ILE A 11 -1.50 -29.70 20.40
C ILE A 11 -1.69 -30.76 19.32
N LEU A 12 -0.78 -31.74 19.21
CA LEU A 12 -0.90 -32.85 18.27
C LEU A 12 -2.15 -33.72 18.55
N LYS A 13 -2.49 -33.94 19.80
CA LYS A 13 -3.72 -34.73 20.18
C LYS A 13 -5.00 -33.99 19.85
N GLU A 14 -5.04 -32.66 19.94
CA GLU A 14 -6.20 -31.86 19.52
C GLU A 14 -6.33 -31.82 17.99
N GLN A 15 -5.22 -31.69 17.26
CA GLN A 15 -5.26 -31.75 15.78
C GLN A 15 -5.71 -33.12 15.26
N ILE A 16 -5.29 -34.21 15.86
CA ILE A 16 -5.74 -35.59 15.50
C ILE A 16 -7.21 -35.80 15.75
N LYS A 17 -7.80 -35.13 16.74
CA LYS A 17 -9.24 -35.28 17.07
C LYS A 17 -10.16 -34.61 16.05
N ASN A 18 -9.68 -33.61 15.33
CA ASN A 18 -10.43 -32.87 14.31
C ASN A 18 -10.19 -33.36 12.87
N PHE A 19 -9.46 -34.45 12.68
CA PHE A 19 -9.08 -35.00 11.37
C PHE A 19 -10.26 -35.66 10.58
N GLY A 20 -11.48 -35.58 11.05
CA GLY A 20 -12.63 -36.22 10.44
C GLY A 20 -13.59 -35.34 9.65
N GLU A 21 -13.47 -34.02 9.71
CA GLU A 21 -14.26 -33.12 8.89
C GLU A 21 -13.44 -32.67 7.69
N LYS A 22 -13.98 -32.88 6.48
CA LYS A 22 -13.46 -32.30 5.24
C LYS A 22 -13.60 -30.77 5.32
N ALA A 23 -12.75 -30.12 6.10
CA ALA A 23 -12.49 -28.71 5.95
C ALA A 23 -11.69 -28.52 4.65
N GLU A 24 -12.12 -27.62 3.80
CA GLU A 24 -11.23 -27.03 2.80
C GLU A 24 -9.93 -26.68 3.53
N ILE A 25 -8.82 -27.28 3.08
CA ILE A 25 -7.52 -27.15 3.72
C ILE A 25 -6.99 -25.75 3.40
N SER A 26 -7.56 -24.73 4.04
CA SER A 26 -6.84 -23.51 4.31
C SER A 26 -5.81 -23.88 5.36
N GLU A 27 -4.52 -23.90 4.99
CA GLU A 27 -3.47 -24.14 5.95
C GLU A 27 -3.61 -23.13 7.09
N VAL A 28 -3.72 -23.69 8.28
CA VAL A 28 -3.96 -22.94 9.50
C VAL A 28 -2.70 -23.07 10.36
N GLY A 29 -2.16 -21.93 10.75
CA GLY A 29 -1.04 -21.85 11.69
C GLY A 29 -1.48 -21.38 13.06
N GLN A 30 -0.57 -21.44 14.01
CA GLN A 30 -0.77 -20.98 15.37
C GLN A 30 0.34 -20.02 15.77
N VAL A 31 -0.02 -18.91 16.43
CA VAL A 31 0.94 -17.92 16.94
C VAL A 31 1.76 -18.53 18.06
N LEU A 32 3.07 -18.58 17.88
CA LEU A 32 4.04 -19.00 18.91
C LEU A 32 4.42 -17.85 19.84
N SER A 33 4.62 -16.68 19.26
CA SER A 33 4.96 -15.46 20.00
C SER A 33 4.57 -14.24 19.17
N VAL A 34 4.26 -13.14 19.85
CA VAL A 34 3.96 -11.84 19.23
C VAL A 34 4.65 -10.73 19.99
N GLY A 35 5.20 -9.76 19.27
CA GLY A 35 5.83 -8.58 19.83
C GLY A 35 6.39 -7.66 18.76
N ASP A 36 6.36 -6.35 19.03
CA ASP A 36 6.89 -5.30 18.15
C ASP A 36 6.35 -5.36 16.70
N GLY A 37 5.08 -5.74 16.54
CA GLY A 37 4.42 -5.84 15.24
C GLY A 37 4.82 -7.07 14.43
N ILE A 38 5.49 -8.05 15.04
CA ILE A 38 5.92 -9.30 14.41
C ILE A 38 5.30 -10.48 15.17
N ALA A 39 4.69 -11.42 14.45
CA ALA A 39 4.26 -12.70 14.97
C ALA A 39 5.13 -13.83 14.40
N ARG A 40 5.50 -14.79 15.25
CA ARG A 40 6.06 -16.07 14.81
C ARG A 40 4.95 -17.10 14.83
N ILE A 41 4.79 -17.81 13.72
CA ILE A 41 3.68 -18.72 13.49
C ILE A 41 4.21 -20.10 13.17
N TYR A 42 3.64 -21.11 13.80
CA TYR A 42 3.91 -22.51 13.52
C TYR A 42 2.84 -23.08 12.59
N GLY A 43 3.18 -23.95 11.65
CA GLY A 43 2.25 -24.76 10.86
C GLY A 43 1.77 -24.14 9.54
N LEU A 44 2.38 -23.08 9.04
CA LEU A 44 2.11 -22.52 7.71
C LEU A 44 3.13 -23.04 6.68
N ASP A 45 3.25 -24.35 6.53
CA ASP A 45 4.36 -25.01 5.80
C ASP A 45 4.44 -24.64 4.32
N ASN A 46 3.31 -24.33 3.67
CA ASN A 46 3.28 -23.98 2.24
C ASN A 46 3.09 -22.47 1.98
N VAL A 47 3.20 -21.62 3.01
CA VAL A 47 3.08 -20.17 2.83
C VAL A 47 4.24 -19.64 1.98
N GLN A 48 3.96 -18.67 1.13
CA GLN A 48 4.97 -18.02 0.30
C GLN A 48 5.43 -16.71 0.94
N ALA A 49 6.69 -16.32 0.70
CA ALA A 49 7.16 -15.00 1.09
C ALA A 49 6.33 -13.91 0.39
N GLY A 50 5.88 -12.91 1.15
CA GLY A 50 4.96 -11.88 0.66
C GLY A 50 3.49 -12.30 0.63
N GLU A 51 3.14 -13.51 1.05
CA GLU A 51 1.74 -13.94 1.15
C GLU A 51 1.06 -13.31 2.35
N MET A 52 -0.19 -12.89 2.15
CA MET A 52 -1.03 -12.38 3.23
C MET A 52 -1.59 -13.50 4.08
N VAL A 53 -1.63 -13.27 5.37
CA VAL A 53 -2.30 -14.11 6.37
C VAL A 53 -3.32 -13.30 7.15
N GLU A 54 -4.33 -13.98 7.68
CA GLU A 54 -5.39 -13.38 8.49
C GLU A 54 -5.43 -14.02 9.87
N PHE A 55 -5.37 -13.19 10.89
CA PHE A 55 -5.45 -13.59 12.29
C PHE A 55 -6.92 -13.79 12.72
N SER A 56 -7.13 -14.45 13.83
CA SER A 56 -8.48 -14.76 14.38
C SER A 56 -9.30 -13.52 14.72
N ASP A 57 -8.64 -12.38 15.00
CA ASP A 57 -9.28 -11.08 15.27
C ASP A 57 -9.62 -10.29 13.99
N GLY A 58 -9.29 -10.81 12.79
CA GLY A 58 -9.46 -10.16 11.51
C GLY A 58 -8.29 -9.25 11.11
N SER A 59 -7.25 -9.14 11.93
CA SER A 59 -6.02 -8.45 11.59
C SER A 59 -5.31 -9.18 10.46
N LYS A 60 -4.62 -8.42 9.61
CA LYS A 60 -3.86 -8.97 8.48
C LYS A 60 -2.36 -8.87 8.75
N GLY A 61 -1.62 -9.80 8.18
CA GLY A 61 -0.17 -9.78 8.20
C GLY A 61 0.41 -10.27 6.88
N MET A 62 1.72 -10.16 6.74
CA MET A 62 2.47 -10.63 5.58
C MET A 62 3.58 -11.56 6.04
N ALA A 63 3.65 -12.75 5.47
CA ALA A 63 4.75 -13.67 5.68
C ALA A 63 6.03 -13.11 5.05
N LEU A 64 7.04 -12.88 5.86
CA LEU A 64 8.29 -12.29 5.41
C LEU A 64 9.46 -13.26 5.54
N ASN A 65 9.58 -13.92 6.69
CA ASN A 65 10.66 -14.86 6.99
C ASN A 65 10.10 -16.28 7.02
N LEU A 66 10.67 -17.15 6.19
CA LEU A 66 10.31 -18.56 6.14
C LEU A 66 11.46 -19.35 6.75
N GLU A 67 11.27 -19.84 7.96
CA GLU A 67 12.22 -20.70 8.67
C GLU A 67 11.72 -22.15 8.66
N SER A 68 12.58 -23.10 8.99
CA SER A 68 12.24 -24.54 8.95
C SER A 68 11.13 -24.95 9.92
N GLU A 69 10.95 -24.23 11.01
CA GLU A 69 10.01 -24.58 12.07
C GLU A 69 8.94 -23.50 12.33
N ASN A 70 9.14 -22.31 11.79
CA ASN A 70 8.21 -21.20 11.99
C ASN A 70 8.23 -20.19 10.82
N VAL A 71 7.20 -19.39 10.75
CA VAL A 71 7.06 -18.31 9.80
C VAL A 71 7.02 -16.98 10.54
N GLY A 72 7.91 -16.07 10.20
CA GLY A 72 7.88 -14.68 10.68
C GLY A 72 6.89 -13.87 9.85
N VAL A 73 5.86 -13.36 10.52
CA VAL A 73 4.80 -12.56 9.92
C VAL A 73 4.84 -11.16 10.48
N VAL A 74 4.83 -10.17 9.60
CA VAL A 74 4.71 -8.76 9.95
C VAL A 74 3.22 -8.40 10.00
N ILE A 75 2.76 -7.78 11.11
CA ILE A 75 1.36 -7.46 11.36
C ILE A 75 1.04 -6.08 10.80
N PHE A 76 -0.06 -5.96 10.05
CA PHE A 76 -0.57 -4.68 9.54
C PHE A 76 -1.59 -4.08 10.51
N GLY A 77 -1.13 -3.37 11.51
CA GLY A 77 -2.01 -2.73 12.49
C GLY A 77 -1.55 -2.89 13.93
N ASP A 78 -2.51 -2.95 14.84
CA ASP A 78 -2.27 -3.10 16.29
C ASP A 78 -2.14 -4.60 16.62
N ASP A 79 -1.03 -4.98 17.22
CA ASP A 79 -0.71 -6.36 17.62
C ASP A 79 -1.25 -6.73 19.02
N ARG A 80 -1.83 -5.76 19.75
CA ARG A 80 -2.27 -5.93 21.15
C ARG A 80 -3.38 -6.96 21.34
N ASN A 81 -4.16 -7.20 20.30
CA ASN A 81 -5.27 -8.16 20.34
C ASN A 81 -4.84 -9.58 19.98
N ILE A 82 -3.66 -9.74 19.39
CA ILE A 82 -3.12 -11.04 18.98
C ILE A 82 -2.38 -11.67 20.17
N LYS A 83 -2.68 -12.93 20.44
CA LYS A 83 -2.10 -13.68 21.57
C LYS A 83 -1.42 -14.96 21.10
N GLU A 84 -0.49 -15.43 21.93
CA GLU A 84 0.07 -16.78 21.77
C GLU A 84 -1.04 -17.82 21.76
N GLY A 85 -1.01 -18.73 20.81
CA GLY A 85 -2.03 -19.74 20.60
C GLY A 85 -3.14 -19.34 19.64
N ASP A 86 -3.22 -18.09 19.21
CA ASP A 86 -4.23 -17.65 18.24
C ASP A 86 -4.04 -18.33 16.88
N VAL A 87 -5.16 -18.56 16.21
CA VAL A 87 -5.22 -19.21 14.91
C VAL A 87 -4.94 -18.18 13.80
N VAL A 88 -4.08 -18.56 12.87
CA VAL A 88 -3.76 -17.76 11.69
C VAL A 88 -4.07 -18.55 10.43
N LYS A 89 -4.73 -17.93 9.45
CA LYS A 89 -5.12 -18.55 8.18
C LYS A 89 -4.34 -17.95 7.03
N ARG A 90 -3.92 -18.79 6.09
CA ARG A 90 -3.42 -18.33 4.80
C ARG A 90 -4.55 -17.71 3.99
N THR A 91 -4.24 -16.67 3.23
CA THR A 91 -5.17 -16.12 2.24
C THR A 91 -4.93 -16.68 0.83
N GLY A 92 -3.79 -17.33 0.60
CA GLY A 92 -3.37 -17.81 -0.72
C GLY A 92 -3.05 -16.69 -1.72
N SER A 93 -3.03 -15.44 -1.28
CA SER A 93 -2.74 -14.28 -2.11
C SER A 93 -1.53 -13.51 -1.61
N ILE A 94 -0.64 -13.14 -2.53
CA ILE A 94 0.44 -12.19 -2.24
C ILE A 94 -0.19 -10.82 -2.01
N VAL A 95 0.44 -9.96 -1.20
CA VAL A 95 -0.06 -8.62 -0.87
C VAL A 95 -0.53 -7.89 -2.13
N ASP A 96 -1.80 -7.58 -2.16
CA ASP A 96 -2.49 -6.87 -3.22
C ASP A 96 -3.16 -5.58 -2.71
N THR A 97 -3.42 -4.66 -3.63
CA THR A 97 -4.13 -3.40 -3.36
C THR A 97 -5.24 -3.18 -4.38
N PRO A 98 -6.36 -2.57 -4.00
CA PRO A 98 -7.35 -2.15 -4.98
C PRO A 98 -6.77 -1.11 -5.93
N VAL A 99 -7.16 -1.20 -7.21
CA VAL A 99 -6.75 -0.28 -8.27
C VAL A 99 -7.94 0.06 -9.15
N GLY A 100 -7.96 1.27 -9.69
CA GLY A 100 -9.05 1.68 -10.58
C GLY A 100 -9.46 3.14 -10.41
N LYS A 101 -10.35 3.59 -11.27
CA LYS A 101 -10.93 4.93 -11.21
C LYS A 101 -11.82 5.13 -9.98
N GLU A 102 -12.30 4.06 -9.38
CA GLU A 102 -13.14 4.03 -8.18
C GLU A 102 -12.42 4.56 -6.93
N LEU A 103 -11.09 4.62 -6.99
CA LEU A 103 -10.25 5.20 -5.94
C LEU A 103 -10.10 6.72 -6.05
N LEU A 104 -10.51 7.33 -7.15
CA LEU A 104 -10.43 8.78 -7.31
C LEU A 104 -11.34 9.48 -6.30
N GLY A 105 -10.85 10.53 -5.67
CA GLY A 105 -11.55 11.24 -4.60
C GLY A 105 -11.49 10.58 -3.24
N ARG A 106 -10.79 9.45 -3.10
CA ARG A 106 -10.69 8.68 -1.86
C ARG A 106 -9.35 8.91 -1.15
N VAL A 107 -9.39 8.71 0.16
CA VAL A 107 -8.20 8.61 1.00
C VAL A 107 -8.14 7.18 1.55
N VAL A 108 -7.03 6.51 1.30
CA VAL A 108 -6.82 5.10 1.65
C VAL A 108 -5.56 4.92 2.50
N ASP A 109 -5.49 3.81 3.21
CA ASP A 109 -4.31 3.40 3.99
C ASP A 109 -3.20 2.77 3.09
N GLY A 110 -2.13 2.29 3.71
CA GLY A 110 -1.01 1.61 3.02
C GLY A 110 -1.38 0.29 2.33
N LEU A 111 -2.55 -0.28 2.61
CA LEU A 111 -3.09 -1.47 1.93
C LEU A 111 -4.17 -1.12 0.90
N GLY A 112 -4.55 0.15 0.77
CA GLY A 112 -5.62 0.61 -0.11
C GLY A 112 -7.03 0.54 0.51
N ASN A 113 -7.17 0.31 1.82
CA ASN A 113 -8.46 0.37 2.49
C ASN A 113 -8.87 1.83 2.72
N PRO A 114 -10.15 2.20 2.48
CA PRO A 114 -10.60 3.58 2.68
C PRO A 114 -10.59 3.99 4.15
N ILE A 115 -10.06 5.18 4.41
CA ILE A 115 -9.99 5.80 5.75
C ILE A 115 -10.67 7.17 5.80
N ASP A 116 -11.37 7.54 4.74
CA ASP A 116 -12.01 8.85 4.55
C ASP A 116 -13.45 8.95 5.11
N GLY A 117 -13.99 7.88 5.64
CA GLY A 117 -15.36 7.82 6.16
C GLY A 117 -16.44 7.78 5.08
N LYS A 118 -16.09 7.70 3.79
CA LYS A 118 -17.06 7.64 2.67
C LYS A 118 -17.58 6.23 2.37
N GLY A 119 -17.37 5.28 3.28
CA GLY A 119 -17.79 3.89 3.13
C GLY A 119 -16.77 2.98 2.42
N ALA A 120 -17.07 1.69 2.39
CA ALA A 120 -16.23 0.69 1.78
C ALA A 120 -16.19 0.83 0.25
N LEU A 121 -15.13 0.31 -0.36
CA LEU A 121 -15.04 0.18 -1.82
C LEU A 121 -15.95 -0.96 -2.31
N ASP A 122 -16.34 -0.91 -3.57
CA ASP A 122 -17.14 -1.96 -4.18
C ASP A 122 -16.43 -3.31 -4.15
N LYS A 123 -17.16 -4.38 -3.87
CA LYS A 123 -16.59 -5.74 -3.76
C LYS A 123 -15.98 -6.26 -5.06
N GLY A 124 -16.31 -5.68 -6.20
CA GLY A 124 -15.83 -6.05 -7.53
C GLY A 124 -14.62 -5.25 -8.01
N ILE A 125 -14.03 -4.40 -7.17
CA ILE A 125 -12.88 -3.59 -7.57
C ILE A 125 -11.69 -4.46 -7.96
N LYS A 126 -11.00 -4.07 -9.04
CA LYS A 126 -9.78 -4.75 -9.47
C LYS A 126 -8.69 -4.62 -8.42
N LYS A 127 -7.88 -5.65 -8.30
CA LYS A 127 -6.71 -5.65 -7.42
C LYS A 127 -5.45 -5.89 -8.22
N SER A 128 -4.35 -5.29 -7.79
CA SER A 128 -3.02 -5.48 -8.36
C SER A 128 -2.03 -5.83 -7.24
N ARG A 129 -1.03 -6.63 -7.58
CA ARG A 129 0.07 -6.92 -6.64
C ARG A 129 0.81 -5.64 -6.30
N VAL A 130 1.15 -5.48 -5.04
CA VAL A 130 1.85 -4.30 -4.54
C VAL A 130 3.31 -4.33 -4.93
N GLU A 131 3.96 -5.48 -4.77
CA GLU A 131 5.36 -5.65 -5.12
C GLU A 131 5.50 -6.38 -6.46
N VAL A 132 5.87 -5.62 -7.50
CA VAL A 132 6.08 -6.13 -8.85
C VAL A 132 7.46 -5.71 -9.34
N LYS A 133 8.16 -6.63 -10.00
CA LYS A 133 9.44 -6.32 -10.64
C LYS A 133 9.26 -5.25 -11.72
N ALA A 134 10.03 -4.17 -11.63
CA ALA A 134 10.00 -3.09 -12.61
C ALA A 134 10.37 -3.60 -14.03
N PRO A 135 9.78 -3.02 -15.09
CA PRO A 135 10.17 -3.33 -16.47
C PRO A 135 11.67 -3.11 -16.70
N GLY A 136 12.30 -4.03 -17.44
CA GLY A 136 13.68 -3.90 -17.85
C GLY A 136 13.92 -2.73 -18.84
N ILE A 137 15.13 -2.63 -19.38
CA ILE A 137 15.52 -1.53 -20.29
C ILE A 137 14.77 -1.61 -21.62
N ILE A 138 14.65 -2.81 -22.20
CA ILE A 138 14.10 -3.05 -23.54
C ILE A 138 12.65 -2.53 -23.71
N PRO A 139 11.70 -2.82 -22.79
CA PRO A 139 10.32 -2.35 -22.93
C PRO A 139 10.13 -0.86 -22.62
N ARG A 140 11.16 -0.15 -22.16
CA ARG A 140 11.06 1.28 -21.85
C ARG A 140 11.18 2.14 -23.09
N GLN A 141 10.32 3.15 -23.19
CA GLN A 141 10.42 4.20 -24.21
C GLN A 141 11.14 5.43 -23.65
N SER A 142 11.80 6.18 -24.53
CA SER A 142 12.36 7.47 -24.18
C SER A 142 11.25 8.47 -23.83
N VAL A 143 11.50 9.32 -22.83
CA VAL A 143 10.57 10.41 -22.47
C VAL A 143 10.50 11.40 -23.63
N SER A 144 9.30 11.65 -24.15
CA SER A 144 9.06 12.52 -25.31
C SER A 144 7.91 13.50 -25.12
N GLU A 145 7.07 13.30 -24.10
CA GLU A 145 5.90 14.15 -23.83
C GLU A 145 6.11 14.97 -22.55
N PRO A 146 5.89 16.29 -22.60
CA PRO A 146 6.03 17.13 -21.42
C PRO A 146 4.89 16.90 -20.44
N MET A 147 5.22 16.92 -19.13
CA MET A 147 4.27 16.99 -18.04
C MET A 147 4.32 18.42 -17.48
N GLN A 148 3.31 19.22 -17.75
CA GLN A 148 3.25 20.59 -17.29
C GLN A 148 2.87 20.64 -15.81
N THR A 149 3.77 21.20 -14.99
CA THR A 149 3.52 21.40 -13.57
C THR A 149 2.67 22.65 -13.31
N GLY A 150 2.62 23.56 -14.26
CA GLY A 150 2.01 24.88 -14.12
C GLY A 150 2.87 25.88 -13.34
N LEU A 151 4.07 25.47 -12.94
CA LEU A 151 5.05 26.31 -12.27
C LEU A 151 6.06 26.82 -13.30
N LYS A 152 6.01 28.11 -13.59
CA LYS A 152 6.81 28.73 -14.68
C LYS A 152 8.30 28.42 -14.57
N SER A 153 8.87 28.46 -13.37
CA SER A 153 10.28 28.18 -13.14
C SER A 153 10.67 26.74 -13.46
N ILE A 154 9.80 25.79 -13.20
CA ILE A 154 10.03 24.37 -13.49
C ILE A 154 9.83 24.12 -14.98
N ASP A 155 8.66 24.48 -15.50
CA ASP A 155 8.28 24.18 -16.88
C ASP A 155 9.21 24.84 -17.93
N SER A 156 9.84 25.99 -17.60
CA SER A 156 10.73 26.70 -18.50
C SER A 156 12.22 26.34 -18.37
N LEU A 157 12.69 25.99 -17.16
CA LEU A 157 14.11 25.77 -16.88
C LEU A 157 14.49 24.32 -16.65
N VAL A 158 13.57 23.52 -16.04
CA VAL A 158 13.77 22.11 -15.69
C VAL A 158 12.51 21.33 -16.05
N PRO A 159 12.13 21.29 -17.34
CA PRO A 159 10.88 20.64 -17.74
C PRO A 159 10.86 19.16 -17.39
N ILE A 160 9.73 18.71 -16.88
CA ILE A 160 9.50 17.31 -16.50
C ILE A 160 8.72 16.63 -17.63
N GLY A 161 9.09 15.40 -17.97
CA GLY A 161 8.39 14.60 -18.97
C GLY A 161 7.54 13.50 -18.36
N ARG A 162 6.51 13.09 -19.09
CA ARG A 162 5.68 11.95 -18.71
C ARG A 162 6.51 10.66 -18.74
N GLY A 163 6.52 9.92 -17.60
CA GLY A 163 7.39 8.76 -17.40
C GLY A 163 8.73 9.07 -16.75
N GLN A 164 9.05 10.35 -16.50
CA GLN A 164 10.26 10.77 -15.80
C GLN A 164 10.11 10.54 -14.29
N ARG A 165 11.25 10.34 -13.62
CA ARG A 165 11.37 10.41 -12.15
C ARG A 165 12.14 11.67 -11.80
N GLU A 166 11.58 12.49 -10.93
CA GLU A 166 12.16 13.76 -10.49
C GLU A 166 12.27 13.79 -8.97
N LEU A 167 13.38 14.30 -8.47
CA LEU A 167 13.63 14.47 -7.05
C LEU A 167 13.45 15.94 -6.66
N ILE A 168 12.55 16.19 -5.71
CA ILE A 168 12.40 17.50 -5.06
C ILE A 168 13.15 17.42 -3.73
N ILE A 169 14.34 18.02 -3.67
CA ILE A 169 15.19 18.02 -2.49
C ILE A 169 15.29 19.41 -1.87
N GLY A 170 15.36 19.47 -0.54
CA GLY A 170 15.52 20.72 0.22
C GLY A 170 15.29 20.50 1.70
N ASP A 171 15.65 21.47 2.52
CA ASP A 171 15.44 21.46 3.96
C ASP A 171 13.96 21.47 4.37
N ARG A 172 13.70 21.34 5.66
CA ARG A 172 12.34 21.44 6.19
C ARG A 172 11.74 22.82 5.84
N GLN A 173 10.45 22.84 5.46
CA GLN A 173 9.68 24.06 5.17
C GLN A 173 10.18 24.87 3.96
N THR A 174 10.92 24.27 3.05
CA THR A 174 11.39 24.94 1.81
C THR A 174 10.38 24.89 0.66
N GLY A 175 9.16 24.41 0.90
CA GLY A 175 8.10 24.40 -0.12
C GLY A 175 8.02 23.13 -0.97
N LYS A 176 8.73 22.05 -0.63
CA LYS A 176 8.68 20.77 -1.39
C LYS A 176 7.23 20.26 -1.60
N THR A 177 6.48 20.17 -0.52
CA THR A 177 5.06 19.77 -0.56
C THR A 177 4.21 20.75 -1.36
N ALA A 178 4.48 22.06 -1.29
CA ALA A 178 3.76 23.07 -2.07
C ALA A 178 3.94 22.85 -3.57
N VAL A 179 5.17 22.62 -4.05
CA VAL A 179 5.44 22.27 -5.45
C VAL A 179 4.63 21.06 -5.89
N ALA A 180 4.58 20.01 -5.06
CA ALA A 180 3.84 18.80 -5.35
C ALA A 180 2.32 19.04 -5.43
N VAL A 181 1.76 19.73 -4.44
CA VAL A 181 0.31 20.03 -4.36
C VAL A 181 -0.12 20.97 -5.48
N ASP A 182 0.65 22.03 -5.75
CA ASP A 182 0.37 22.97 -6.84
C ASP A 182 0.42 22.27 -8.20
N THR A 183 1.35 21.33 -8.40
CA THR A 183 1.40 20.51 -9.62
C THR A 183 0.11 19.70 -9.79
N ILE A 184 -0.42 19.10 -8.75
CA ILE A 184 -1.72 18.39 -8.82
C ILE A 184 -2.84 19.37 -9.17
N ILE A 185 -2.93 20.49 -8.49
CA ILE A 185 -4.00 21.48 -8.69
C ILE A 185 -3.97 22.02 -10.14
N ASN A 186 -2.79 22.26 -10.67
CA ASN A 186 -2.62 22.79 -12.01
C ASN A 186 -3.01 21.83 -13.13
N GLN A 187 -3.16 20.51 -12.84
CA GLN A 187 -3.68 19.55 -13.83
C GLN A 187 -5.16 19.76 -14.13
N LYS A 188 -5.90 20.49 -13.31
CA LYS A 188 -7.36 20.70 -13.47
C LYS A 188 -7.71 21.15 -14.88
N LYS A 189 -7.06 22.18 -15.39
CA LYS A 189 -7.33 22.72 -16.73
C LYS A 189 -7.11 21.71 -17.84
N ILE A 190 -6.07 20.88 -17.73
CA ILE A 190 -5.75 19.84 -18.70
C ILE A 190 -6.82 18.73 -18.61
N ASN A 191 -7.18 18.32 -17.40
CA ASN A 191 -8.16 17.27 -17.17
C ASN A 191 -9.59 17.68 -17.58
N GLU A 192 -9.93 18.96 -17.50
CA GLU A 192 -11.21 19.52 -17.95
C GLU A 192 -11.27 19.75 -19.47
N SER A 193 -10.15 19.72 -20.19
CA SER A 193 -10.10 19.94 -21.66
C SER A 193 -10.85 18.89 -22.48
N GLY A 194 -11.21 17.76 -21.87
CA GLY A 194 -11.98 16.69 -22.51
C GLY A 194 -11.14 15.70 -23.32
N ASP A 195 -9.86 15.92 -23.48
CA ASP A 195 -8.97 14.96 -24.15
C ASP A 195 -8.50 13.90 -23.16
N GLU A 196 -9.12 12.72 -23.22
CA GLU A 196 -8.78 11.58 -22.35
C GLU A 196 -7.30 11.16 -22.44
N LYS A 197 -6.65 11.39 -23.60
CA LYS A 197 -5.23 11.05 -23.79
C LYS A 197 -4.27 12.01 -23.07
N GLN A 198 -4.75 13.19 -22.72
CA GLN A 198 -3.94 14.20 -22.01
C GLN A 198 -4.20 14.20 -20.51
N LYS A 199 -5.30 13.60 -20.07
CA LYS A 199 -5.65 13.54 -18.64
C LYS A 199 -4.52 12.93 -17.83
N LEU A 200 -4.26 13.53 -16.67
CA LEU A 200 -3.29 13.06 -15.70
C LEU A 200 -3.98 12.73 -14.38
N TYR A 201 -3.98 11.47 -14.03
CA TYR A 201 -4.49 10.99 -12.74
C TYR A 201 -3.39 11.09 -11.69
N CYS A 202 -3.72 11.60 -10.51
CA CYS A 202 -2.74 11.90 -9.50
C CYS A 202 -2.88 10.95 -8.30
N ILE A 203 -1.75 10.47 -7.80
CA ILE A 203 -1.67 9.68 -6.59
C ILE A 203 -0.72 10.41 -5.63
N TYR A 204 -1.23 10.88 -4.50
CA TYR A 204 -0.42 11.49 -3.47
C TYR A 204 -0.19 10.50 -2.34
N VAL A 205 1.07 10.11 -2.13
CA VAL A 205 1.46 9.15 -1.10
C VAL A 205 2.12 9.88 0.05
N ALA A 206 1.41 9.96 1.18
CA ALA A 206 1.90 10.55 2.43
C ALA A 206 2.53 9.45 3.30
N VAL A 207 3.83 9.49 3.50
CA VAL A 207 4.57 8.51 4.31
C VAL A 207 5.12 9.15 5.57
N GLY A 208 4.72 8.63 6.73
CA GLY A 208 5.21 9.10 8.02
C GLY A 208 4.83 10.55 8.38
N GLN A 209 3.88 11.14 7.68
CA GLN A 209 3.37 12.49 7.97
C GLN A 209 2.38 12.50 9.15
N LYS A 210 2.16 13.68 9.73
CA LYS A 210 1.11 13.87 10.73
C LYS A 210 -0.27 13.79 10.08
N ARG A 211 -1.24 13.16 10.73
CA ARG A 211 -2.64 13.08 10.27
C ARG A 211 -3.23 14.46 9.94
N SER A 212 -2.91 15.48 10.73
CA SER A 212 -3.35 16.86 10.48
C SER A 212 -2.81 17.44 9.17
N THR A 213 -1.56 17.12 8.81
CA THR A 213 -0.96 17.55 7.53
C THR A 213 -1.67 16.89 6.35
N VAL A 214 -1.89 15.58 6.42
CA VAL A 214 -2.63 14.84 5.37
C VAL A 214 -4.04 15.41 5.20
N ARG A 215 -4.73 15.69 6.31
CA ARG A 215 -6.08 16.29 6.27
C ARG A 215 -6.08 17.69 5.67
N GLN A 216 -5.06 18.49 5.94
CA GLN A 216 -4.92 19.83 5.34
C GLN A 216 -4.70 19.74 3.83
N ILE A 217 -3.83 18.84 3.38
CA ILE A 217 -3.59 18.60 1.94
C ILE A 217 -4.87 18.14 1.26
N GLN A 218 -5.58 17.16 1.84
CA GLN A 218 -6.88 16.72 1.34
C GLN A 218 -7.84 17.90 1.17
N LYS A 219 -7.98 18.74 2.20
CA LYS A 219 -8.86 19.91 2.17
C LYS A 219 -8.46 20.89 1.06
N THR A 220 -7.17 21.18 0.92
CA THR A 220 -6.65 22.07 -0.16
C THR A 220 -6.99 21.51 -1.54
N LEU A 221 -6.83 20.20 -1.76
CA LEU A 221 -7.17 19.54 -3.03
C LEU A 221 -8.70 19.51 -3.27
N GLU A 222 -9.50 19.31 -2.21
CA GLU A 222 -10.97 19.37 -2.27
C GLU A 222 -11.47 20.78 -2.67
N GLU A 223 -10.95 21.83 -2.02
CA GLU A 223 -11.31 23.23 -2.31
C GLU A 223 -10.90 23.64 -3.74
N ALA A 224 -9.81 23.08 -4.27
CA ALA A 224 -9.38 23.30 -5.64
C ALA A 224 -10.15 22.45 -6.68
N GLY A 225 -10.97 21.48 -6.25
CA GLY A 225 -11.63 20.50 -7.12
C GLY A 225 -10.68 19.45 -7.68
N ALA A 226 -9.47 19.34 -7.14
CA ALA A 226 -8.45 18.43 -7.63
C ALA A 226 -8.63 16.98 -7.14
N MET A 227 -9.46 16.75 -6.14
CA MET A 227 -9.76 15.40 -5.64
C MET A 227 -10.51 14.54 -6.68
N GLU A 228 -11.19 15.13 -7.66
CA GLU A 228 -11.91 14.39 -8.70
C GLU A 228 -11.00 13.47 -9.53
N TYR A 229 -9.72 13.81 -9.64
CA TYR A 229 -8.72 13.03 -10.37
C TYR A 229 -7.53 12.60 -9.48
N THR A 230 -7.66 12.70 -8.17
CA THR A 230 -6.59 12.41 -7.21
C THR A 230 -7.00 11.33 -6.20
N THR A 231 -6.09 10.42 -5.90
CA THR A 231 -6.18 9.47 -4.79
C THR A 231 -5.09 9.81 -3.78
N ILE A 232 -5.41 9.80 -2.48
CA ILE A 232 -4.44 9.97 -1.41
C ILE A 232 -4.21 8.61 -0.74
N VAL A 233 -2.96 8.15 -0.71
CA VAL A 233 -2.52 7.00 0.08
C VAL A 233 -1.82 7.55 1.32
N ALA A 234 -2.35 7.25 2.51
CA ALA A 234 -1.82 7.81 3.75
C ALA A 234 -1.37 6.69 4.70
N ALA A 235 -0.06 6.66 4.97
CA ALA A 235 0.53 5.92 6.06
C ALA A 235 1.20 6.92 7.00
N THR A 236 0.47 7.31 8.05
CA THR A 236 0.88 8.39 8.94
C THR A 236 1.92 7.93 9.95
N ALA A 237 2.55 8.88 10.66
CA ALA A 237 3.54 8.57 11.68
C ALA A 237 2.99 7.75 12.88
N SER A 238 1.67 7.66 13.02
CA SER A 238 1.00 6.84 14.04
C SER A 238 0.61 5.44 13.55
N ASP A 239 0.77 5.18 12.25
CA ASP A 239 0.47 3.88 11.68
C ASP A 239 1.70 2.96 11.81
N SER A 240 1.49 1.65 11.74
CA SER A 240 2.57 0.67 11.90
C SER A 240 3.65 0.83 10.82
N ALA A 241 4.89 0.53 11.15
CA ALA A 241 6.02 0.62 10.22
C ALA A 241 5.78 -0.17 8.91
N PRO A 242 5.19 -1.38 8.94
CA PRO A 242 4.88 -2.12 7.72
C PRO A 242 3.93 -1.39 6.77
N LEU A 243 2.94 -0.67 7.29
CA LEU A 243 2.03 0.14 6.47
C LEU A 243 2.76 1.33 5.83
N GLN A 244 3.69 1.96 6.57
CA GLN A 244 4.53 3.03 6.03
C GLN A 244 5.45 2.51 4.93
N PHE A 245 6.01 1.31 5.09
CA PHE A 245 6.83 0.65 4.09
C PHE A 245 6.04 0.30 2.82
N LEU A 246 4.81 -0.19 2.93
CA LEU A 246 4.00 -0.60 1.79
C LEU A 246 3.36 0.57 1.03
N ALA A 247 3.06 1.68 1.69
CA ALA A 247 2.31 2.78 1.08
C ALA A 247 2.89 3.28 -0.26
N PRO A 248 4.22 3.45 -0.44
CA PRO A 248 4.78 3.82 -1.74
C PRO A 248 4.54 2.78 -2.83
N TYR A 249 4.62 1.50 -2.51
CA TYR A 249 4.35 0.43 -3.46
C TYR A 249 2.87 0.36 -3.82
N THR A 250 1.98 0.55 -2.86
CA THR A 250 0.53 0.68 -3.06
C THR A 250 0.21 1.83 -4.00
N GLY A 251 0.77 3.01 -3.75
CA GLY A 251 0.61 4.16 -4.63
C GLY A 251 1.17 3.91 -6.04
N CYS A 252 2.29 3.19 -6.13
CA CYS A 252 2.87 2.78 -7.41
C CYS A 252 1.92 1.86 -8.18
N ALA A 253 1.38 0.82 -7.55
CA ALA A 253 0.44 -0.12 -8.15
C ALA A 253 -0.83 0.59 -8.67
N MET A 254 -1.34 1.58 -7.92
CA MET A 254 -2.46 2.41 -8.36
C MET A 254 -2.11 3.25 -9.60
N GLY A 255 -0.92 3.83 -9.65
CA GLY A 255 -0.45 4.58 -10.82
C GLY A 255 -0.19 3.70 -12.04
N GLU A 256 0.37 2.51 -11.82
CA GLU A 256 0.60 1.51 -12.87
C GLU A 256 -0.69 1.04 -13.53
N TYR A 257 -1.79 0.95 -12.78
CA TYR A 257 -3.11 0.67 -13.37
C TYR A 257 -3.46 1.66 -14.49
N PHE A 258 -3.26 2.96 -14.27
CA PHE A 258 -3.53 3.96 -15.30
C PHE A 258 -2.58 3.82 -16.48
N ARG A 259 -1.29 3.67 -16.22
CA ARG A 259 -0.26 3.45 -17.25
C ARG A 259 -0.59 2.25 -18.14
N ASP A 260 -0.92 1.11 -17.53
CA ASP A 260 -1.15 -0.15 -18.25
C ASP A 260 -2.45 -0.15 -19.05
N ASN A 261 -3.36 0.79 -18.74
CA ASN A 261 -4.58 1.04 -19.51
C ASN A 261 -4.45 2.24 -20.48
N GLY A 262 -3.24 2.67 -20.82
CA GLY A 262 -2.99 3.72 -21.80
C GLY A 262 -3.33 5.14 -21.33
N MET A 263 -3.39 5.34 -20.01
CA MET A 263 -3.62 6.63 -19.37
C MET A 263 -2.33 7.13 -18.72
N HIS A 264 -2.32 8.38 -18.28
CA HIS A 264 -1.16 8.94 -17.58
C HIS A 264 -1.43 9.07 -16.08
N ALA A 265 -0.40 8.81 -15.29
CA ALA A 265 -0.43 8.98 -13.85
C ALA A 265 0.76 9.79 -13.35
N LEU A 266 0.51 10.65 -12.37
CA LEU A 266 1.51 11.32 -11.57
C LEU A 266 1.47 10.73 -10.16
N ILE A 267 2.60 10.22 -9.69
CA ILE A 267 2.72 9.72 -8.32
C ILE A 267 3.67 10.63 -7.57
N ILE A 268 3.25 11.11 -6.42
CA ILE A 268 4.04 11.95 -5.53
C ILE A 268 4.27 11.18 -4.23
N TYR A 269 5.53 10.97 -3.88
CA TYR A 269 5.92 10.38 -2.61
C TYR A 269 6.42 11.46 -1.66
N ASP A 270 5.68 11.77 -0.61
CA ASP A 270 6.01 12.82 0.37
C ASP A 270 6.02 12.24 1.79
N ASP A 271 7.14 11.83 2.35
CA ASP A 271 8.46 11.68 1.73
C ASP A 271 9.00 10.27 1.94
N LEU A 272 9.96 9.83 1.13
CA LEU A 272 10.59 8.52 1.24
C LEU A 272 11.65 8.42 2.37
N SER A 273 11.88 9.49 3.12
CA SER A 273 12.83 9.48 4.25
C SER A 273 12.38 8.60 5.42
N LYS A 274 11.11 8.24 5.44
CA LYS A 274 10.49 7.43 6.51
C LYS A 274 10.26 5.97 6.13
N GLN A 275 10.49 5.64 4.88
CA GLN A 275 10.31 4.28 4.35
C GLN A 275 11.47 3.35 4.75
#